data_5f296b323c913aa63e5d030546ed2b65
#
_entry.id   5f296b323c913aa63e5d030546ed2b65
#
_cell.length_a   1.000
_cell.length_b   1.000
_cell.length_c   1.000
_cell.angle_alpha   90.00
_cell.angle_beta   90.00
_cell.angle_gamma   90.00
#
_symmetry.space_group_name_H-M   'P 1'
#
loop_
_entity.id
_entity.type
_entity.pdbx_description
1 polymer ?
#
loop_
_entity_poly.entity_id
_entity_poly.type
_entity_poly.pdbx_seq_one_letter_code
_entity_poly.pdbx_strand_id
1 'polypeptide(L)'
;VVLIFDEVITGFRSAPGGVQQLTGVTPDMTTLAKIIAGGLPGGAVVGQAAILDRVAFGGDPAWNRKERVAHAGTYNANPLSAAAGIAMLSFIADGEAHRLANRAGTALRQELAGVWRRLGIPGSVYGDTSIVNYNLEPAVGTPPDPGTRDHRTLQSLSNPDAYHALRCALVLNGLDICPLHGWVSAVHSDEDVQRTVQAFEKALLLMQEDGFFS
;
A
#
# COMPACT_ATOMS: atom_id res chain seq x y z
N VAL A 1 -20.54 -17.43 4.00
CA VAL A 1 -19.32 -16.95 3.30
C VAL A 1 -18.50 -16.18 4.33
N VAL A 2 -17.20 -16.41 4.38
CA VAL A 2 -16.27 -15.69 5.27
C VAL A 2 -15.70 -14.51 4.49
N LEU A 3 -15.80 -13.31 5.05
CA LEU A 3 -15.19 -12.10 4.52
C LEU A 3 -13.84 -11.87 5.22
N ILE A 4 -12.77 -11.80 4.43
CA ILE A 4 -11.42 -11.55 4.93
C ILE A 4 -10.92 -10.23 4.35
N PHE A 5 -10.49 -9.29 5.20
CA PHE A 5 -9.77 -8.11 4.77
C PHE A 5 -8.27 -8.39 4.81
N ASP A 6 -7.63 -8.29 3.67
CA ASP A 6 -6.17 -8.25 3.61
C ASP A 6 -5.70 -6.82 3.85
N GLU A 7 -5.42 -6.53 5.12
CA GLU A 7 -4.90 -5.24 5.57
C GLU A 7 -3.38 -5.31 5.88
N VAL A 8 -2.66 -6.17 5.18
CA VAL A 8 -1.19 -6.26 5.31
C VAL A 8 -0.52 -4.92 4.96
N ILE A 9 -1.08 -4.14 4.05
CA ILE A 9 -0.60 -2.80 3.67
C ILE A 9 -1.44 -1.70 4.32
N THR A 10 -2.74 -1.82 4.25
CA THR A 10 -3.68 -0.75 4.61
C THR A 10 -3.95 -0.66 6.10
N GLY A 11 -3.77 -1.76 6.83
CA GLY A 11 -3.92 -1.78 8.28
C GLY A 11 -2.93 -0.83 8.97
N PHE A 12 -3.45 0.00 9.86
CA PHE A 12 -2.68 1.05 10.55
C PHE A 12 -2.00 2.08 9.62
N ARG A 13 -2.26 2.01 8.30
CA ARG A 13 -1.76 2.99 7.33
C ARG A 13 -2.84 3.97 6.90
N SER A 14 -3.97 3.47 6.50
CA SER A 14 -5.05 4.30 5.97
C SER A 14 -5.72 5.14 7.07
N ALA A 15 -5.88 4.53 8.24
CA ALA A 15 -6.37 5.13 9.47
C ALA A 15 -5.86 4.31 10.66
N PRO A 16 -5.99 4.76 11.92
CA PRO A 16 -5.67 3.95 13.10
C PRO A 16 -6.36 2.57 13.12
N GLY A 17 -7.60 2.48 12.66
CA GLY A 17 -8.35 1.22 12.52
C GLY A 17 -8.35 0.64 11.10
N GLY A 18 -7.43 1.07 10.22
CA GLY A 18 -7.31 0.55 8.85
C GLY A 18 -8.50 0.91 7.97
N VAL A 19 -8.70 0.12 6.91
CA VAL A 19 -9.81 0.29 5.96
C VAL A 19 -11.16 -0.03 6.60
N GLN A 20 -11.20 -0.90 7.61
CA GLN A 20 -12.41 -1.16 8.38
C GLN A 20 -13.00 0.14 8.96
N GLN A 21 -12.15 1.01 9.52
CA GLN A 21 -12.56 2.30 10.06
C GLN A 21 -13.08 3.23 8.96
N LEU A 22 -12.43 3.25 7.80
CA LEU A 22 -12.81 4.13 6.69
C LEU A 22 -14.13 3.74 6.03
N THR A 23 -14.36 2.43 5.89
CA THR A 23 -15.54 1.90 5.17
C THR A 23 -16.72 1.61 6.07
N GLY A 24 -16.50 1.46 7.38
CA GLY A 24 -17.51 0.99 8.33
C GLY A 24 -17.87 -0.50 8.17
N VAL A 25 -17.13 -1.24 7.32
CA VAL A 25 -17.34 -2.67 7.11
C VAL A 25 -16.47 -3.47 8.06
N THR A 26 -17.10 -4.34 8.87
CA THR A 26 -16.39 -5.27 9.76
C THR A 26 -16.29 -6.63 9.10
N PRO A 27 -15.09 -7.12 8.75
CA PRO A 27 -14.90 -8.44 8.18
C PRO A 27 -14.97 -9.53 9.26
N ASP A 28 -15.08 -10.79 8.84
CA ASP A 28 -14.98 -11.94 9.74
C ASP A 28 -13.54 -12.16 10.23
N MET A 29 -12.56 -11.83 9.37
CA MET A 29 -11.12 -11.91 9.67
C MET A 29 -10.36 -10.77 9.00
N THR A 30 -9.23 -10.41 9.58
CA THR A 30 -8.28 -9.43 9.00
C THR A 30 -6.85 -9.96 9.12
N THR A 31 -6.09 -9.85 8.04
CA THR A 31 -4.63 -10.08 8.05
C THR A 31 -3.89 -8.76 8.20
N LEU A 32 -2.90 -8.72 9.07
CA LEU A 32 -2.14 -7.52 9.43
C LEU A 32 -0.63 -7.81 9.39
N ALA A 33 0.16 -6.86 8.91
CA ALA A 33 1.62 -6.91 8.96
C ALA A 33 2.22 -5.49 8.91
N LYS A 34 3.48 -5.37 8.57
CA LYS A 34 4.22 -4.11 8.35
C LYS A 34 4.15 -3.17 9.56
N ILE A 35 3.27 -2.16 9.55
CA ILE A 35 3.19 -1.15 10.61
C ILE A 35 2.94 -1.77 11.98
N ILE A 36 2.14 -2.84 12.07
CA ILE A 36 1.84 -3.50 13.35
C ILE A 36 3.09 -3.95 14.12
N ALA A 37 4.18 -4.26 13.42
CA ALA A 37 5.41 -4.77 14.02
C ALA A 37 6.47 -3.68 14.27
N GLY A 38 6.16 -2.40 14.04
CA GLY A 38 7.06 -1.28 14.35
C GLY A 38 8.40 -1.30 13.60
N GLY A 39 8.44 -1.85 12.38
CA GLY A 39 9.64 -1.97 11.55
C GLY A 39 10.40 -3.29 11.72
N LEU A 40 9.99 -4.16 12.63
CA LEU A 40 10.53 -5.50 12.80
C LEU A 40 9.67 -6.55 12.07
N PRO A 41 10.20 -7.78 11.85
CA PRO A 41 9.39 -8.86 11.29
C PRO A 41 8.21 -9.21 12.20
N GLY A 42 7.00 -9.16 11.67
CA GLY A 42 5.79 -9.50 12.42
C GLY A 42 4.53 -9.36 11.60
N GLY A 43 3.50 -10.06 12.02
CA GLY A 43 2.17 -10.00 11.45
C GLY A 43 1.16 -10.61 12.42
N ALA A 44 -0.11 -10.41 12.14
CA ALA A 44 -1.20 -10.94 12.93
C ALA A 44 -2.38 -11.34 12.04
N VAL A 45 -3.15 -12.28 12.53
CA VAL A 45 -4.50 -12.57 12.05
C VAL A 45 -5.45 -12.33 13.20
N VAL A 46 -6.44 -11.51 12.99
CA VAL A 46 -7.50 -11.21 13.96
C VAL A 46 -8.86 -11.50 13.35
N GLY A 47 -9.87 -11.75 14.16
CA GLY A 47 -11.21 -12.04 13.66
C GLY A 47 -12.11 -12.67 14.69
N GLN A 48 -13.21 -13.25 14.22
CA GLN A 48 -14.20 -13.88 15.06
C GLN A 48 -13.62 -15.11 15.81
N ALA A 49 -13.88 -15.18 17.12
CA ALA A 49 -13.41 -16.28 17.96
C ALA A 49 -13.81 -17.65 17.40
N ALA A 50 -15.04 -17.81 16.91
CA ALA A 50 -15.53 -19.05 16.32
C ALA A 50 -14.67 -19.58 15.14
N ILE A 51 -13.96 -18.69 14.44
CA ILE A 51 -13.03 -19.06 13.37
C ILE A 51 -11.63 -19.30 13.96
N LEU A 52 -11.15 -18.38 14.80
CA LEU A 52 -9.79 -18.41 15.33
C LEU A 52 -9.57 -19.51 16.37
N ASP A 53 -10.61 -19.97 17.04
CA ASP A 53 -10.55 -21.12 17.95
C ASP A 53 -10.06 -22.40 17.27
N ARG A 54 -10.14 -22.47 15.94
CA ARG A 54 -9.53 -23.56 15.14
C ARG A 54 -8.01 -23.60 15.22
N VAL A 55 -7.35 -22.54 15.66
CA VAL A 55 -5.92 -22.47 15.88
C VAL A 55 -5.52 -22.81 17.32
N ALA A 56 -6.49 -22.69 18.25
CA ALA A 56 -6.24 -22.89 19.68
C ALA A 56 -5.94 -24.37 20.03
N PHE A 57 -5.08 -24.58 21.01
CA PHE A 57 -4.89 -25.89 21.59
C PHE A 57 -6.08 -26.25 22.49
N GLY A 58 -6.63 -27.44 22.30
CA GLY A 58 -7.67 -28.00 23.15
C GLY A 58 -7.14 -29.02 24.14
N GLY A 59 -7.99 -29.47 25.08
CA GLY A 59 -7.65 -30.53 26.02
C GLY A 59 -7.56 -31.94 25.39
N ASP A 60 -8.13 -32.15 24.20
CA ASP A 60 -8.08 -33.42 23.50
C ASP A 60 -6.82 -33.50 22.61
N PRO A 61 -5.93 -34.51 22.85
CA PRO A 61 -4.76 -34.73 21.99
C PRO A 61 -5.09 -35.09 20.55
N ALA A 62 -6.25 -35.67 20.27
CA ALA A 62 -6.68 -36.00 18.92
C ALA A 62 -7.02 -34.73 18.13
N TRP A 63 -7.77 -33.81 18.75
CA TRP A 63 -8.02 -32.47 18.20
C TRP A 63 -6.72 -31.77 17.85
N ASN A 64 -5.79 -31.67 18.79
CA ASN A 64 -4.52 -30.95 18.59
C ASN A 64 -3.68 -31.48 17.42
N ARG A 65 -3.78 -32.76 17.10
CA ARG A 65 -2.99 -33.40 16.02
C ARG A 65 -3.70 -33.47 14.68
N LYS A 66 -5.02 -33.56 14.64
CA LYS A 66 -5.76 -33.92 13.42
C LYS A 66 -6.73 -32.84 12.94
N GLU A 67 -7.25 -32.02 13.83
CA GLU A 67 -8.32 -31.08 13.51
C GLU A 67 -7.93 -29.60 13.68
N ARG A 68 -7.00 -29.34 14.58
CA ARG A 68 -6.50 -27.97 14.80
C ARG A 68 -5.72 -27.47 13.59
N VAL A 69 -5.96 -26.22 13.16
CA VAL A 69 -5.13 -25.56 12.16
C VAL A 69 -3.76 -25.26 12.75
N ALA A 70 -2.73 -25.85 12.17
CA ALA A 70 -1.36 -25.63 12.64
C ALA A 70 -0.91 -24.20 12.28
N HIS A 71 -0.44 -23.48 13.29
CA HIS A 71 0.16 -22.15 13.13
C HIS A 71 1.55 -22.15 13.75
N ALA A 72 2.49 -22.80 13.06
CA ALA A 72 3.87 -22.92 13.49
C ALA A 72 4.75 -21.84 12.83
N GLY A 73 5.70 -21.31 13.60
CA GLY A 73 6.69 -20.36 13.11
C GLY A 73 7.68 -20.01 14.21
N THR A 74 8.98 -20.11 13.91
CA THR A 74 10.07 -19.88 14.89
C THR A 74 10.00 -18.48 15.51
N TYR A 75 9.52 -17.49 14.77
CA TYR A 75 9.42 -16.10 15.22
C TYR A 75 8.05 -15.72 15.74
N ASN A 76 7.09 -16.65 15.84
CA ASN A 76 5.78 -16.37 16.39
C ASN A 76 5.89 -15.89 17.83
N ALA A 77 5.09 -14.87 18.18
CA ALA A 77 5.11 -14.23 19.49
C ALA A 77 6.49 -13.69 19.93
N ASN A 78 7.31 -13.25 18.98
CA ASN A 78 8.61 -12.65 19.27
C ASN A 78 8.44 -11.39 20.14
N PRO A 79 9.02 -11.36 21.36
CA PRO A 79 8.78 -10.25 22.29
C PRO A 79 9.41 -8.94 21.82
N LEU A 80 10.49 -8.98 21.02
CA LEU A 80 11.11 -7.77 20.48
C LEU A 80 10.19 -7.09 19.45
N SER A 81 9.62 -7.88 18.53
CA SER A 81 8.64 -7.38 17.55
C SER A 81 7.37 -6.90 18.25
N ALA A 82 6.93 -7.57 19.31
CA ALA A 82 5.77 -7.14 20.09
C ALA A 82 6.02 -5.79 20.79
N ALA A 83 7.20 -5.61 21.41
CA ALA A 83 7.57 -4.35 22.06
C ALA A 83 7.64 -3.18 21.04
N ALA A 84 8.26 -3.40 19.88
CA ALA A 84 8.31 -2.42 18.81
C ALA A 84 6.91 -2.08 18.28
N GLY A 85 6.05 -3.10 18.12
CA GLY A 85 4.66 -2.94 17.70
C GLY A 85 3.86 -2.11 18.71
N ILE A 86 3.97 -2.39 19.99
CA ILE A 86 3.31 -1.59 21.06
C ILE A 86 3.74 -0.12 20.97
N ALA A 87 5.04 0.15 20.84
CA ALA A 87 5.54 1.51 20.72
C ALA A 87 4.98 2.21 19.46
N MET A 88 4.98 1.53 18.33
CA MET A 88 4.45 2.07 17.07
C MET A 88 2.95 2.35 17.16
N LEU A 89 2.16 1.38 17.62
CA LEU A 89 0.71 1.54 17.72
C LEU A 89 0.32 2.63 18.71
N SER A 90 1.05 2.77 19.82
CA SER A 90 0.86 3.88 20.76
C SER A 90 1.17 5.23 20.14
N PHE A 91 2.21 5.29 19.31
CA PHE A 91 2.62 6.53 18.61
C PHE A 91 1.59 7.00 17.59
N ILE A 92 0.94 6.07 16.86
CA ILE A 92 -0.01 6.41 15.80
C ILE A 92 -1.48 6.44 16.25
N ALA A 93 -1.76 6.12 17.53
CA ALA A 93 -3.12 5.94 18.04
C ALA A 93 -4.00 7.20 17.95
N ASP A 94 -3.41 8.39 18.06
CA ASP A 94 -4.13 9.68 17.98
C ASP A 94 -4.51 10.07 16.53
N GLY A 95 -4.01 9.35 15.52
CA GLY A 95 -4.29 9.60 14.11
C GLY A 95 -3.51 10.78 13.48
N GLU A 96 -2.68 11.50 14.23
CA GLU A 96 -1.96 12.66 13.69
C GLU A 96 -0.96 12.25 12.59
N ALA A 97 -0.23 11.15 12.77
CA ALA A 97 0.66 10.61 11.74
C ALA A 97 -0.11 10.26 10.45
N HIS A 98 -1.32 9.72 10.58
CA HIS A 98 -2.20 9.43 9.43
C HIS A 98 -2.63 10.71 8.73
N ARG A 99 -3.05 11.72 9.48
CA ARG A 99 -3.47 13.01 8.93
C ARG A 99 -2.37 13.67 8.10
N LEU A 100 -1.14 13.69 8.62
CA LEU A 100 0.03 14.25 7.93
C LEU A 100 0.37 13.44 6.66
N ALA A 101 0.48 12.12 6.78
CA ALA A 101 0.79 11.24 5.65
C ALA A 101 -0.27 11.32 4.55
N ASN A 102 -1.56 11.35 4.92
CA ASN A 102 -2.68 11.41 3.98
C ASN A 102 -2.73 12.77 3.27
N ARG A 103 -2.42 13.88 3.97
CA ARG A 103 -2.27 15.20 3.35
C ARG A 103 -1.18 15.19 2.27
N ALA A 104 0.00 14.72 2.62
CA ALA A 104 1.13 14.68 1.69
C ALA A 104 0.87 13.72 0.52
N GLY A 105 0.25 12.56 0.77
CA GLY A 105 -0.14 11.61 -0.28
C GLY A 105 -1.18 12.19 -1.25
N THR A 106 -2.14 12.94 -0.74
CA THR A 106 -3.13 13.64 -1.57
C THR A 106 -2.49 14.71 -2.44
N ALA A 107 -1.61 15.53 -1.86
CA ALA A 107 -0.87 16.55 -2.60
C ALA A 107 -0.03 15.90 -3.72
N LEU A 108 0.71 14.84 -3.40
CA LEU A 108 1.53 14.14 -4.38
C LEU A 108 0.70 13.58 -5.54
N ARG A 109 -0.45 12.94 -5.27
CA ARG A 109 -1.33 12.42 -6.33
C ARG A 109 -1.85 13.55 -7.23
N GLN A 110 -2.27 14.66 -6.66
CA GLN A 110 -2.80 15.80 -7.42
C GLN A 110 -1.73 16.42 -8.33
N GLU A 111 -0.53 16.64 -7.81
CA GLU A 111 0.59 17.19 -8.56
C GLU A 111 1.06 16.25 -9.67
N LEU A 112 1.23 14.96 -9.38
CA LEU A 112 1.59 13.96 -10.39
C LEU A 112 0.52 13.83 -11.47
N ALA A 113 -0.77 13.82 -11.11
CA ALA A 113 -1.85 13.84 -12.10
C ALA A 113 -1.80 15.09 -12.98
N GLY A 114 -1.33 16.22 -12.44
CA GLY A 114 -1.02 17.43 -13.20
C GLY A 114 0.11 17.22 -14.22
N VAL A 115 1.18 16.56 -13.81
CA VAL A 115 2.31 16.20 -14.70
C VAL A 115 1.83 15.29 -15.83
N TRP A 116 1.10 14.21 -15.51
CA TRP A 116 0.54 13.28 -16.51
C TRP A 116 -0.27 14.02 -17.57
N ARG A 117 -1.16 14.93 -17.15
CA ARG A 117 -1.98 15.72 -18.07
C ARG A 117 -1.15 16.69 -18.94
N ARG A 118 -0.20 17.41 -18.32
CA ARG A 118 0.63 18.38 -19.06
C ARG A 118 1.48 17.72 -20.12
N LEU A 119 2.04 16.57 -19.82
CA LEU A 119 2.93 15.85 -20.73
C LEU A 119 2.17 14.91 -21.69
N GLY A 120 0.85 14.77 -21.53
CA GLY A 120 0.06 13.85 -22.37
C GLY A 120 0.43 12.38 -22.15
N ILE A 121 0.90 12.02 -20.96
CA ILE A 121 1.29 10.64 -20.64
C ILE A 121 0.06 9.74 -20.66
N PRO A 122 0.09 8.60 -21.37
CA PRO A 122 -0.97 7.61 -21.27
C PRO A 122 -1.02 7.01 -19.86
N GLY A 123 -2.23 6.76 -19.38
CA GLY A 123 -2.41 6.20 -18.05
C GLY A 123 -2.98 7.18 -17.02
N SER A 124 -2.72 6.92 -15.76
CA SER A 124 -3.33 7.71 -14.67
C SER A 124 -2.53 7.61 -13.36
N VAL A 125 -2.72 8.61 -12.50
CA VAL A 125 -2.30 8.60 -11.11
C VAL A 125 -3.54 8.44 -10.24
N TYR A 126 -3.53 7.50 -9.30
CA TYR A 126 -4.67 7.16 -8.45
C TYR A 126 -4.20 6.67 -7.07
N GLY A 127 -5.14 6.40 -6.19
CA GLY A 127 -4.87 5.90 -4.85
C GLY A 127 -5.75 6.59 -3.82
N ASP A 128 -5.59 6.19 -2.58
CA ASP A 128 -6.30 6.74 -1.44
C ASP A 128 -5.36 6.96 -0.26
N THR A 129 -5.75 7.83 0.65
CA THR A 129 -4.97 8.13 1.86
C THR A 129 -3.52 8.49 1.54
N SER A 130 -2.54 7.82 2.14
CA SER A 130 -1.10 8.00 1.90
C SER A 130 -0.53 7.08 0.81
N ILE A 131 -1.40 6.38 0.08
CA ILE A 131 -1.01 5.46 -1.00
C ILE A 131 -1.14 6.17 -2.34
N VAL A 132 -0.08 6.11 -3.14
CA VAL A 132 -0.01 6.71 -4.48
C VAL A 132 0.30 5.60 -5.47
N ASN A 133 -0.60 5.37 -6.40
CA ASN A 133 -0.41 4.46 -7.52
C ASN A 133 -0.38 5.25 -8.82
N TYR A 134 0.27 4.69 -9.82
CA TYR A 134 0.26 5.22 -11.18
C TYR A 134 0.37 4.10 -12.18
N ASN A 135 -0.12 4.33 -13.39
CA ASN A 135 0.13 3.46 -14.52
C ASN A 135 0.46 4.28 -15.77
N LEU A 136 1.14 3.62 -16.71
CA LEU A 136 1.58 4.17 -17.99
C LEU A 136 0.79 3.57 -19.16
N GLU A 137 -0.28 2.86 -18.88
CA GLU A 137 -1.04 2.16 -19.89
C GLU A 137 -1.94 3.12 -20.65
N PRO A 138 -1.96 3.04 -22.00
CA PRO A 138 -2.95 3.80 -22.75
C PRO A 138 -4.35 3.37 -22.31
N ALA A 139 -5.14 4.33 -21.88
CA ALA A 139 -6.55 4.08 -21.68
C ALA A 139 -7.16 3.73 -23.03
N VAL A 140 -7.81 2.58 -23.13
CA VAL A 140 -8.73 2.32 -24.23
C VAL A 140 -9.93 3.26 -24.03
N GLY A 141 -9.89 4.41 -24.70
CA GLY A 141 -10.88 5.50 -24.51
C GLY A 141 -10.40 6.56 -23.50
N THR A 142 -11.12 7.68 -23.41
CA THR A 142 -10.88 8.80 -22.49
C THR A 142 -10.57 8.28 -21.09
N PRO A 143 -9.57 8.81 -20.37
CA PRO A 143 -9.18 8.26 -19.10
C PRO A 143 -10.40 8.25 -18.17
N PRO A 144 -10.97 7.09 -17.86
CA PRO A 144 -12.04 7.02 -16.89
C PRO A 144 -11.46 7.43 -15.54
N ASP A 145 -12.30 8.03 -14.70
CA ASP A 145 -12.01 8.21 -13.30
C ASP A 145 -11.41 6.89 -12.76
N PRO A 146 -10.22 6.92 -12.13
CA PRO A 146 -9.60 5.72 -11.56
C PRO A 146 -10.54 4.89 -10.69
N GLY A 147 -11.51 5.54 -10.02
CA GLY A 147 -12.55 4.89 -9.23
C GLY A 147 -13.53 4.03 -10.02
N THR A 148 -13.60 4.19 -11.34
CA THR A 148 -14.51 3.43 -12.22
C THR A 148 -13.82 2.32 -13.01
N ARG A 149 -12.50 2.18 -12.90
CA ARG A 149 -11.75 1.14 -13.60
C ARG A 149 -11.88 -0.22 -12.92
N ASP A 150 -12.04 -1.26 -13.73
CA ASP A 150 -11.87 -2.64 -13.27
C ASP A 150 -10.43 -2.84 -12.75
N HIS A 151 -10.32 -3.49 -11.60
CA HIS A 151 -9.02 -3.76 -10.94
C HIS A 151 -8.04 -4.53 -11.85
N ARG A 152 -8.53 -5.39 -12.76
CA ARG A 152 -7.69 -6.11 -13.72
C ARG A 152 -7.01 -5.18 -14.70
N THR A 153 -7.72 -4.15 -15.15
CA THR A 153 -7.16 -3.11 -16.03
C THR A 153 -6.11 -2.28 -15.29
N LEU A 154 -6.34 -1.98 -14.00
CA LEU A 154 -5.36 -1.23 -13.18
C LEU A 154 -4.11 -2.05 -12.85
N GLN A 155 -4.21 -3.37 -12.80
CA GLN A 155 -3.09 -4.27 -12.49
C GLN A 155 -2.37 -4.79 -13.74
N SER A 156 -2.91 -4.56 -14.95
CA SER A 156 -2.25 -5.01 -16.17
C SER A 156 -0.98 -4.19 -16.43
N LEU A 157 0.12 -4.90 -16.60
CA LEU A 157 1.38 -4.34 -17.09
C LEU A 157 1.51 -4.75 -18.56
N SER A 158 0.93 -3.97 -19.47
CA SER A 158 1.04 -4.27 -20.90
C SER A 158 2.40 -3.90 -21.48
N ASN A 159 3.16 -3.02 -20.79
CA ASN A 159 4.49 -2.61 -21.23
C ASN A 159 5.51 -2.65 -20.07
N PRO A 160 6.03 -3.83 -19.71
CA PRO A 160 7.04 -3.96 -18.65
C PRO A 160 8.31 -3.12 -18.89
N ASP A 161 8.70 -2.92 -20.15
CA ASP A 161 9.88 -2.15 -20.52
C ASP A 161 9.71 -0.66 -20.17
N ALA A 162 8.51 -0.10 -20.36
CA ALA A 162 8.21 1.26 -19.95
C ALA A 162 8.31 1.45 -18.41
N TYR A 163 7.87 0.49 -17.62
CA TYR A 163 8.02 0.57 -16.17
C TYR A 163 9.47 0.41 -15.71
N HIS A 164 10.25 -0.42 -16.41
CA HIS A 164 11.68 -0.53 -16.16
C HIS A 164 12.40 0.79 -16.52
N ALA A 165 12.10 1.36 -17.68
CA ALA A 165 12.65 2.64 -18.11
C ALA A 165 12.29 3.77 -17.13
N LEU A 166 11.03 3.84 -16.69
CA LEU A 166 10.60 4.80 -15.68
C LEU A 166 11.42 4.67 -14.38
N ARG A 167 11.62 3.45 -13.89
CA ARG A 167 12.42 3.24 -12.68
C ARG A 167 13.86 3.72 -12.87
N CYS A 168 14.50 3.38 -13.99
CA CYS A 168 15.85 3.85 -14.30
C CYS A 168 15.91 5.37 -14.36
N ALA A 169 14.98 6.00 -15.07
CA ALA A 169 14.90 7.44 -15.18
C ALA A 169 14.64 8.15 -13.85
N LEU A 170 13.80 7.57 -12.97
CA LEU A 170 13.56 8.09 -11.62
C LEU A 170 14.83 8.02 -10.76
N VAL A 171 15.56 6.90 -10.78
CA VAL A 171 16.83 6.75 -10.04
C VAL A 171 17.86 7.76 -10.53
N LEU A 172 17.97 7.99 -11.84
CA LEU A 172 18.85 9.02 -12.43
C LEU A 172 18.47 10.44 -11.93
N ASN A 173 17.22 10.66 -11.59
CA ASN A 173 16.74 11.93 -11.03
C ASN A 173 16.64 11.94 -9.50
N GLY A 174 17.31 10.99 -8.82
CA GLY A 174 17.45 10.95 -7.38
C GLY A 174 16.25 10.38 -6.61
N LEU A 175 15.37 9.64 -7.28
CA LEU A 175 14.19 9.03 -6.69
C LEU A 175 14.19 7.52 -6.88
N ASP A 176 14.34 6.76 -5.80
CA ASP A 176 14.20 5.29 -5.82
C ASP A 176 12.86 4.89 -5.18
N ILE A 177 11.92 4.45 -6.01
CA ILE A 177 10.61 3.98 -5.58
C ILE A 177 10.22 2.69 -6.31
N CYS A 178 9.20 2.02 -5.79
CA CYS A 178 8.58 0.89 -6.50
C CYS A 178 7.98 1.37 -7.83
N PRO A 179 8.14 0.61 -8.94
CA PRO A 179 7.71 1.06 -10.27
C PRO A 179 6.19 1.25 -10.44
N LEU A 180 5.37 0.84 -9.49
CA LEU A 180 3.91 0.89 -9.61
C LEU A 180 3.22 1.76 -8.57
N HIS A 181 3.87 1.98 -7.43
CA HIS A 181 3.25 2.68 -6.31
C HIS A 181 4.29 3.26 -5.36
N GLY A 182 3.84 4.23 -4.58
CA GLY A 182 4.59 4.81 -3.47
C GLY A 182 3.73 4.92 -2.22
N TRP A 183 4.38 4.94 -1.07
CA TRP A 183 3.74 5.18 0.22
C TRP A 183 4.36 6.40 0.87
N VAL A 184 3.49 7.37 1.13
CA VAL A 184 3.90 8.60 1.79
C VAL A 184 3.80 8.41 3.30
N SER A 185 4.73 8.96 4.04
CA SER A 185 4.75 8.92 5.50
C SER A 185 4.57 10.33 6.09
N ALA A 186 4.32 10.38 7.40
CA ALA A 186 4.12 11.65 8.13
C ALA A 186 5.36 12.57 8.14
N VAL A 187 6.54 12.03 7.84
CA VAL A 187 7.80 12.80 7.84
C VAL A 187 8.16 13.39 6.47
N HIS A 188 7.41 13.04 5.41
CA HIS A 188 7.60 13.69 4.11
C HIS A 188 7.08 15.13 4.18
N SER A 189 7.97 16.07 3.92
CA SER A 189 7.68 17.50 3.84
C SER A 189 7.04 17.87 2.50
N ASP A 190 6.53 19.11 2.42
CA ASP A 190 6.06 19.67 1.15
C ASP A 190 7.21 19.77 0.12
N GLU A 191 8.46 19.97 0.57
CA GLU A 191 9.66 19.96 -0.28
C GLU A 191 9.92 18.56 -0.86
N ASP A 192 9.76 17.49 -0.07
CA ASP A 192 9.91 16.11 -0.55
C ASP A 192 8.85 15.77 -1.61
N VAL A 193 7.62 16.25 -1.44
CA VAL A 193 6.56 16.13 -2.45
C VAL A 193 6.98 16.83 -3.73
N GLN A 194 7.45 18.08 -3.67
CA GLN A 194 7.86 18.83 -4.84
C GLN A 194 9.07 18.21 -5.55
N ARG A 195 10.06 17.74 -4.81
CA ARG A 195 11.21 17.01 -5.37
C ARG A 195 10.77 15.72 -6.09
N THR A 196 9.84 14.99 -5.49
CA THR A 196 9.27 13.79 -6.10
C THR A 196 8.57 14.11 -7.43
N VAL A 197 7.73 15.14 -7.45
CA VAL A 197 7.03 15.60 -8.67
C VAL A 197 8.01 16.00 -9.75
N GLN A 198 9.05 16.76 -9.42
CA GLN A 198 10.09 17.18 -10.36
C GLN A 198 10.88 16.00 -10.93
N ALA A 199 11.19 14.99 -10.10
CA ALA A 199 11.87 13.78 -10.55
C ALA A 199 11.01 12.99 -11.53
N PHE A 200 9.70 12.85 -11.25
CA PHE A 200 8.77 12.21 -12.17
C PHE A 200 8.65 12.99 -13.49
N GLU A 201 8.49 14.31 -13.43
CA GLU A 201 8.39 15.12 -14.65
C GLU A 201 9.62 14.97 -15.55
N LYS A 202 10.83 15.05 -14.99
CA LYS A 202 12.08 14.83 -15.73
C LYS A 202 12.19 13.41 -16.28
N ALA A 203 11.83 12.41 -15.47
CA ALA A 203 11.87 11.01 -15.91
C ALA A 203 10.91 10.74 -17.07
N LEU A 204 9.70 11.28 -17.03
CA LEU A 204 8.71 11.12 -18.09
C LEU A 204 9.13 11.86 -19.38
N LEU A 205 9.76 13.02 -19.27
CA LEU A 205 10.32 13.74 -20.44
C LEU A 205 11.43 12.91 -21.11
N LEU A 206 12.35 12.33 -20.35
CA LEU A 206 13.37 11.42 -20.90
C LEU A 206 12.73 10.23 -21.63
N MET A 207 11.70 9.64 -21.05
CA MET A 207 10.98 8.54 -21.68
C MET A 207 10.27 8.95 -22.98
N GLN A 208 9.75 10.18 -23.05
CA GLN A 208 9.18 10.71 -24.29
C GLN A 208 10.24 10.90 -25.37
N GLU A 209 11.41 11.43 -24.99
CA GLU A 209 12.57 11.57 -25.93
C GLU A 209 13.02 10.20 -26.45
N ASP A 210 12.95 9.16 -25.63
CA ASP A 210 13.26 7.78 -26.02
C ASP A 210 12.11 7.05 -26.77
N GLY A 211 10.97 7.71 -26.99
CA GLY A 211 9.86 7.21 -27.82
C GLY A 211 8.91 6.23 -27.11
N PHE A 212 8.91 6.16 -25.78
CA PHE A 212 8.04 5.24 -25.04
C PHE A 212 6.54 5.57 -25.13
N PHE A 213 6.19 6.79 -25.48
CA PHE A 213 4.80 7.29 -25.50
C PHE A 213 4.34 7.80 -26.87
N SER A 214 5.08 7.49 -27.93
CA SER A 214 4.75 7.84 -29.31
C SER A 214 3.75 6.89 -29.96
#